data_dee4c41a37c32ed22351bb0c6be27297
#
_entry.id   dee4c41a37c32ed22351bb0c6be27297
#
_cell.length_a   1.000
_cell.length_b   1.000
_cell.length_c   1.000
_cell.angle_alpha   90.00
_cell.angle_beta   90.00
_cell.angle_gamma   90.00
#
_symmetry.space_group_name_H-M   'P 1'
#
loop_
_entity.id
_entity.type
_entity.pdbx_description
1 polymer ?
#
loop_
_entity_poly.entity_id
_entity_poly.type
_entity_poly.pdbx_seq_one_letter_code
_entity_poly.pdbx_strand_id
1 'polypeptide(L)'
;PQFKWVTFRDMRGLTQEEFATTLRESCLSVWVDDVSGYGTFPLESMKSGVPVIGKIPTLKPDWMTEDNGIWTIDSNQIVDLVASVFKGWLEDRIPSDIYDEMDSTISKLTYESFTKETLSVFTNITKKRKEQLEFTIDKFKELEEND
;
A
#
# COMPACT_ATOMS: atom_id res chain seq x y z
N PRO A 1 4.46 8.24 -29.85
CA PRO A 1 3.85 8.48 -28.52
C PRO A 1 3.00 9.75 -28.56
N GLN A 2 1.81 9.67 -27.96
CA GLN A 2 0.82 10.77 -27.97
C GLN A 2 1.33 12.01 -27.20
N PHE A 3 2.21 11.80 -26.21
CA PHE A 3 2.80 12.83 -25.37
C PHE A 3 4.33 12.80 -25.49
N LYS A 4 4.88 13.48 -26.51
CA LYS A 4 6.34 13.51 -26.78
C LYS A 4 7.14 14.27 -25.71
N TRP A 5 6.47 15.06 -24.89
CA TRP A 5 7.07 15.84 -23.79
C TRP A 5 7.13 15.10 -22.46
N VAL A 6 6.49 13.91 -22.37
CA VAL A 6 6.55 13.06 -21.18
C VAL A 6 7.81 12.22 -21.21
N THR A 7 8.56 12.26 -20.12
CA THR A 7 9.71 11.39 -19.90
C THR A 7 9.34 10.31 -18.88
N PHE A 8 9.52 9.05 -19.26
CA PHE A 8 9.37 7.92 -18.33
C PHE A 8 10.74 7.57 -17.74
N ARG A 9 10.79 7.41 -16.42
CA ARG A 9 11.97 6.97 -15.70
C ARG A 9 11.73 5.61 -15.04
N ASP A 10 12.64 4.65 -15.28
CA ASP A 10 12.63 3.37 -14.58
C ASP A 10 13.22 3.57 -13.18
N MET A 11 12.48 3.11 -12.16
CA MET A 11 12.87 3.26 -10.75
C MET A 11 13.71 2.08 -10.22
N ARG A 12 14.04 1.11 -11.07
CA ARG A 12 14.83 -0.05 -10.68
C ARG A 12 16.32 0.29 -10.55
N GLY A 13 16.94 -0.28 -9.52
CA GLY A 13 18.38 -0.18 -9.31
C GLY A 13 18.89 1.18 -8.85
N LEU A 14 17.98 2.08 -8.47
CA LEU A 14 18.34 3.37 -7.88
C LEU A 14 18.78 3.22 -6.43
N THR A 15 19.71 4.05 -6.01
CA THR A 15 19.98 4.26 -4.59
C THR A 15 18.77 4.93 -3.92
N GLN A 16 18.70 4.90 -2.61
CA GLN A 16 17.60 5.51 -1.87
C GLN A 16 17.49 7.03 -2.11
N GLU A 17 18.62 7.71 -2.27
CA GLU A 17 18.67 9.14 -2.56
C GLU A 17 18.20 9.46 -3.99
N GLU A 18 18.67 8.70 -4.97
CA GLU A 18 18.23 8.81 -6.38
C GLU A 18 16.73 8.53 -6.51
N PHE A 19 16.24 7.50 -5.82
CA PHE A 19 14.83 7.13 -5.79
C PHE A 19 13.97 8.28 -5.23
N ALA A 20 14.31 8.80 -4.06
CA ALA A 20 13.59 9.92 -3.45
C ALA A 20 13.63 11.19 -4.32
N THR A 21 14.77 11.45 -4.97
CA THR A 21 14.91 12.60 -5.87
C THR A 21 14.05 12.42 -7.12
N THR A 22 14.07 11.21 -7.72
CA THR A 22 13.26 10.91 -8.90
C THR A 22 11.77 11.02 -8.60
N LEU A 23 11.31 10.56 -7.43
CA LEU A 23 9.91 10.76 -7.01
C LEU A 23 9.56 12.24 -6.91
N ARG A 24 10.36 13.04 -6.20
CA ARG A 24 10.10 14.49 -6.05
C ARG A 24 10.06 15.26 -7.37
N GLU A 25 10.77 14.78 -8.39
CA GLU A 25 10.77 15.36 -9.74
C GLU A 25 9.65 14.81 -10.64
N SER A 26 8.91 13.82 -10.17
CA SER A 26 7.84 13.16 -10.93
C SER A 26 6.50 13.80 -10.67
N CYS A 27 5.67 13.91 -11.68
CA CYS A 27 4.28 14.36 -11.55
C CYS A 27 3.28 13.20 -11.40
N LEU A 28 3.70 11.97 -11.77
CA LEU A 28 2.89 10.78 -11.73
C LEU A 28 3.77 9.55 -11.59
N SER A 29 3.35 8.57 -10.85
CA SER A 29 4.01 7.27 -10.76
C SER A 29 3.12 6.15 -11.33
N VAL A 30 3.77 5.12 -11.85
CA VAL A 30 3.08 3.93 -12.37
C VAL A 30 3.59 2.70 -11.63
N TRP A 31 2.67 1.96 -11.03
CA TRP A 31 2.97 0.75 -10.30
C TRP A 31 2.26 -0.47 -10.89
N VAL A 32 3.03 -1.45 -11.32
CA VAL A 32 2.51 -2.71 -11.88
C VAL A 32 3.19 -3.87 -11.16
N ASP A 33 2.52 -4.38 -10.15
CA ASP A 33 2.96 -5.55 -9.39
C ASP A 33 1.78 -6.52 -9.21
N ASP A 34 1.98 -7.77 -9.57
CA ASP A 34 0.92 -8.78 -9.52
C ASP A 34 0.77 -9.41 -8.13
N VAL A 35 1.79 -9.37 -7.30
CA VAL A 35 1.90 -10.22 -6.09
C VAL A 35 2.13 -9.44 -4.81
N SER A 36 2.45 -8.16 -4.87
CA SER A 36 2.83 -7.37 -3.69
C SER A 36 1.70 -7.28 -2.67
N GLY A 37 1.89 -7.84 -1.48
CA GLY A 37 0.92 -7.76 -0.40
C GLY A 37 0.92 -6.45 0.37
N TYR A 38 1.98 -5.61 0.29
CA TYR A 38 2.07 -4.35 1.03
C TYR A 38 2.18 -3.11 0.14
N GLY A 39 2.98 -3.15 -0.94
CA GLY A 39 3.12 -2.05 -1.91
C GLY A 39 3.85 -0.83 -1.33
N THR A 40 5.13 -0.96 -0.99
CA THR A 40 5.92 0.16 -0.45
C THR A 40 6.08 1.29 -1.44
N PHE A 41 6.31 0.98 -2.72
CA PHE A 41 6.49 1.98 -3.77
C PHE A 41 5.30 2.97 -3.90
N PRO A 42 4.03 2.53 -3.98
CA PRO A 42 2.91 3.45 -3.98
C PRO A 42 2.85 4.35 -2.74
N LEU A 43 3.15 3.81 -1.56
CA LEU A 43 3.15 4.59 -0.32
C LEU A 43 4.26 5.65 -0.30
N GLU A 44 5.46 5.32 -0.78
CA GLU A 44 6.57 6.27 -0.93
C GLU A 44 6.24 7.35 -1.96
N SER A 45 5.53 6.99 -3.04
CA SER A 45 5.04 7.94 -4.04
C SER A 45 4.03 8.91 -3.44
N MET A 46 3.00 8.41 -2.76
CA MET A 46 2.01 9.23 -2.04
C MET A 46 2.66 10.13 -1.00
N LYS A 47 3.62 9.60 -0.23
CA LYS A 47 4.41 10.37 0.74
C LYS A 47 5.19 11.53 0.11
N SER A 48 5.58 11.36 -1.14
CA SER A 48 6.27 12.41 -1.94
C SER A 48 5.32 13.37 -2.64
N GLY A 49 3.99 13.22 -2.43
CA GLY A 49 2.96 14.02 -3.09
C GLY A 49 2.72 13.66 -4.57
N VAL A 50 3.13 12.44 -4.97
CA VAL A 50 3.05 11.98 -6.37
C VAL A 50 1.92 10.98 -6.51
N PRO A 51 0.86 11.29 -7.29
CA PRO A 51 -0.25 10.37 -7.55
C PRO A 51 0.21 9.07 -8.21
N VAL A 52 -0.51 8.00 -7.92
CA VAL A 52 -0.18 6.66 -8.41
C VAL A 52 -1.26 6.16 -9.35
N ILE A 53 -0.85 5.68 -10.52
CA ILE A 53 -1.67 4.79 -11.35
C ILE A 53 -1.12 3.39 -11.17
N GLY A 54 -1.98 2.43 -10.85
CA GLY A 54 -1.49 1.09 -10.59
C GLY A 54 -2.48 -0.03 -10.86
N LYS A 55 -1.91 -1.24 -10.97
CA LYS A 55 -2.70 -2.47 -10.98
C LYS A 55 -3.00 -2.88 -9.55
N ILE A 56 -4.25 -3.27 -9.30
CA ILE A 56 -4.62 -3.90 -8.03
C ILE A 56 -3.97 -5.29 -7.97
N PRO A 57 -3.08 -5.57 -7.01
CA PRO A 57 -2.42 -6.86 -6.91
C PRO A 57 -3.39 -7.93 -6.40
N THR A 58 -3.03 -9.20 -6.57
CA THR A 58 -3.81 -10.35 -6.07
C THR A 58 -4.04 -10.26 -4.56
N LEU A 59 -3.04 -9.82 -3.81
CA LEU A 59 -3.14 -9.50 -2.39
C LEU A 59 -3.26 -7.98 -2.24
N LYS A 60 -4.49 -7.47 -2.36
CA LYS A 60 -4.77 -6.04 -2.21
C LYS A 60 -4.38 -5.58 -0.80
N PRO A 61 -3.52 -4.57 -0.65
CA PRO A 61 -3.20 -3.98 0.66
C PRO A 61 -4.41 -3.28 1.28
N ASP A 62 -4.52 -3.33 2.61
CA ASP A 62 -5.63 -2.70 3.34
C ASP A 62 -5.66 -1.17 3.20
N TRP A 63 -4.49 -0.55 3.01
CA TRP A 63 -4.39 0.90 2.80
C TRP A 63 -4.89 1.37 1.42
N MET A 64 -5.01 0.47 0.43
CA MET A 64 -5.42 0.81 -0.93
C MET A 64 -6.94 1.00 -1.00
N THR A 65 -7.39 2.22 -1.25
CA THR A 65 -8.80 2.60 -1.43
C THR A 65 -9.08 2.97 -2.88
N GLU A 66 -10.34 3.21 -3.22
CA GLU A 66 -10.73 3.66 -4.57
C GLU A 66 -10.32 5.11 -4.82
N ASP A 67 -10.11 5.91 -3.76
CA ASP A 67 -9.93 7.35 -3.82
C ASP A 67 -8.47 7.79 -3.69
N ASN A 68 -7.57 6.95 -3.13
CA ASN A 68 -6.17 7.31 -2.87
C ASN A 68 -5.20 7.01 -4.02
N GLY A 69 -5.72 6.65 -5.18
CA GLY A 69 -4.94 6.38 -6.39
C GLY A 69 -5.86 6.02 -7.56
N ILE A 70 -5.28 5.80 -8.71
CA ILE A 70 -6.02 5.41 -9.92
C ILE A 70 -5.73 3.95 -10.20
N TRP A 71 -6.65 3.08 -9.82
CA TRP A 71 -6.43 1.63 -9.78
C TRP A 71 -7.20 0.89 -10.86
N THR A 72 -6.59 -0.15 -11.43
CA THR A 72 -7.24 -1.08 -12.35
C THR A 72 -6.86 -2.53 -12.03
N ILE A 73 -7.74 -3.46 -12.36
CA ILE A 73 -7.45 -4.91 -12.32
C ILE A 73 -6.75 -5.40 -13.59
N ASP A 74 -6.84 -4.64 -14.68
CA ASP A 74 -6.29 -4.99 -16.00
C ASP A 74 -5.09 -4.09 -16.34
N SER A 75 -3.89 -4.67 -16.35
CA SER A 75 -2.65 -3.96 -16.70
C SER A 75 -2.66 -3.35 -18.11
N ASN A 76 -3.47 -3.88 -19.03
CA ASN A 76 -3.59 -3.30 -20.37
C ASN A 76 -4.23 -1.92 -20.37
N GLN A 77 -5.00 -1.58 -19.35
CA GLN A 77 -5.65 -0.28 -19.19
C GLN A 77 -4.71 0.82 -18.68
N ILE A 78 -3.53 0.46 -18.14
CA ILE A 78 -2.59 1.42 -17.54
C ILE A 78 -2.22 2.54 -18.51
N VAL A 79 -1.94 2.21 -19.76
CA VAL A 79 -1.54 3.20 -20.78
C VAL A 79 -2.67 4.19 -21.06
N ASP A 80 -3.90 3.72 -21.13
CA ASP A 80 -5.07 4.56 -21.36
C ASP A 80 -5.38 5.44 -20.13
N LEU A 81 -5.20 4.91 -18.93
CA LEU A 81 -5.35 5.67 -17.69
C LEU A 81 -4.30 6.78 -17.61
N VAL A 82 -3.03 6.50 -17.88
CA VAL A 82 -1.98 7.52 -17.96
C VAL A 82 -2.32 8.60 -18.97
N ALA A 83 -2.78 8.21 -20.15
CA ALA A 83 -3.19 9.16 -21.19
C ALA A 83 -4.39 10.01 -20.76
N SER A 84 -5.34 9.42 -20.05
CA SER A 84 -6.51 10.12 -19.51
C SER A 84 -6.13 11.15 -18.45
N VAL A 85 -5.23 10.79 -17.53
CA VAL A 85 -4.72 11.72 -16.51
C VAL A 85 -4.01 12.90 -17.13
N PHE A 86 -3.11 12.68 -18.09
CA PHE A 86 -2.43 13.78 -18.78
C PHE A 86 -3.39 14.68 -19.55
N LYS A 87 -4.43 14.14 -20.15
CA LYS A 87 -5.49 14.96 -20.76
C LYS A 87 -6.25 15.78 -19.73
N GLY A 88 -6.59 15.18 -18.59
CA GLY A 88 -7.23 15.86 -17.47
C GLY A 88 -6.40 17.02 -16.97
N TRP A 89 -5.09 16.85 -16.82
CA TRP A 89 -4.18 17.95 -16.42
C TRP A 89 -4.13 19.10 -17.42
N LEU A 90 -4.10 18.80 -18.71
CA LEU A 90 -4.14 19.84 -19.76
C LEU A 90 -5.47 20.60 -19.80
N GLU A 91 -6.51 20.04 -19.23
CA GLU A 91 -7.88 20.58 -19.24
C GLU A 91 -8.34 21.03 -17.84
N ASP A 92 -7.41 21.19 -16.88
CA ASP A 92 -7.67 21.55 -15.46
C ASP A 92 -8.75 20.68 -14.79
N ARG A 93 -8.81 19.40 -15.16
CA ARG A 93 -9.82 18.44 -14.68
C ARG A 93 -9.25 17.38 -13.74
N ILE A 94 -8.23 17.69 -12.94
CA ILE A 94 -7.78 16.75 -11.92
C ILE A 94 -8.63 16.91 -10.67
N PRO A 95 -9.15 15.79 -10.14
CA PRO A 95 -9.76 15.81 -8.82
C PRO A 95 -8.70 16.23 -7.78
N SER A 96 -8.93 17.35 -7.11
CA SER A 96 -8.07 17.79 -5.99
C SER A 96 -8.09 16.80 -4.82
N ASP A 97 -9.15 16.06 -4.72
CA ASP A 97 -9.50 15.11 -3.67
C ASP A 97 -8.48 13.95 -3.55
N ILE A 98 -7.83 13.55 -4.66
CA ILE A 98 -6.84 12.46 -4.62
C ILE A 98 -5.66 12.78 -3.70
N TYR A 99 -5.24 14.06 -3.64
CA TYR A 99 -4.13 14.48 -2.76
C TYR A 99 -4.51 14.44 -1.29
N ASP A 100 -5.74 14.84 -0.96
CA ASP A 100 -6.27 14.78 0.40
C ASP A 100 -6.39 13.31 0.87
N GLU A 101 -6.84 12.42 0.00
CA GLU A 101 -6.93 10.99 0.30
C GLU A 101 -5.55 10.30 0.40
N MET A 102 -4.58 10.71 -0.40
CA MET A 102 -3.19 10.27 -0.27
C MET A 102 -2.63 10.69 1.10
N ASP A 103 -2.77 11.94 1.50
CA ASP A 103 -2.31 12.46 2.79
C ASP A 103 -3.03 11.77 3.95
N SER A 104 -4.34 11.56 3.85
CA SER A 104 -5.13 10.79 4.82
C SER A 104 -4.60 9.36 4.98
N THR A 105 -4.26 8.71 3.87
CA THR A 105 -3.70 7.35 3.88
C THR A 105 -2.34 7.32 4.59
N ILE A 106 -1.42 8.19 4.20
CA ILE A 106 -0.07 8.24 4.74
C ILE A 106 -0.05 8.63 6.23
N SER A 107 -0.94 9.52 6.65
CA SER A 107 -1.01 9.96 8.05
C SER A 107 -1.40 8.83 9.02
N LYS A 108 -2.08 7.80 8.55
CA LYS A 108 -2.45 6.61 9.33
C LYS A 108 -1.31 5.59 9.45
N LEU A 109 -0.34 5.62 8.53
CA LEU A 109 0.77 4.66 8.45
C LEU A 109 2.02 5.21 9.18
N THR A 110 1.89 5.42 10.49
CA THR A 110 2.98 5.89 11.34
C THR A 110 3.66 4.74 12.07
N TYR A 111 4.90 4.96 12.54
CA TYR A 111 5.60 4.01 13.39
C TYR A 111 4.80 3.71 14.69
N GLU A 112 4.11 4.69 15.22
CA GLU A 112 3.27 4.55 16.40
C GLU A 112 2.08 3.63 16.14
N SER A 113 1.34 3.82 15.03
CA SER A 113 0.22 2.93 14.66
C SER A 113 0.71 1.50 14.41
N PHE A 114 1.81 1.33 13.68
CA PHE A 114 2.43 0.02 13.46
C PHE A 114 2.83 -0.67 14.78
N THR A 115 3.46 0.05 15.70
CA THR A 115 3.85 -0.48 17.01
C THR A 115 2.64 -0.91 17.81
N LYS A 116 1.60 -0.10 17.84
CA LYS A 116 0.35 -0.40 18.56
C LYS A 116 -0.35 -1.64 18.00
N GLU A 117 -0.46 -1.75 16.70
CA GLU A 117 -1.07 -2.92 16.04
C GLU A 117 -0.25 -4.19 16.29
N THR A 118 1.06 -4.10 16.13
CA THR A 118 1.98 -5.22 16.38
C THR A 118 1.86 -5.71 17.82
N LEU A 119 1.90 -4.83 18.80
CA LEU A 119 1.71 -5.17 20.21
C LEU A 119 0.36 -5.81 20.48
N SER A 120 -0.71 -5.32 19.85
CA SER A 120 -2.03 -5.91 19.95
C SER A 120 -2.07 -7.35 19.45
N VAL A 121 -1.47 -7.62 18.28
CA VAL A 121 -1.37 -8.97 17.71
C VAL A 121 -0.60 -9.90 18.63
N PHE A 122 0.57 -9.50 19.13
CA PHE A 122 1.36 -10.31 20.05
C PHE A 122 0.64 -10.58 21.38
N THR A 123 -0.05 -9.58 21.91
CA THR A 123 -0.85 -9.73 23.13
C THR A 123 -1.96 -10.76 22.94
N ASN A 124 -2.66 -10.71 21.82
CA ASN A 124 -3.72 -11.66 21.49
C ASN A 124 -3.20 -13.08 21.30
N ILE A 125 -2.05 -13.24 20.62
CA ILE A 125 -1.42 -14.55 20.43
C ILE A 125 -1.00 -15.13 21.79
N THR A 126 -0.37 -14.33 22.64
CA THR A 126 0.08 -14.76 23.96
C THR A 126 -1.10 -15.18 24.85
N LYS A 127 -2.18 -14.41 24.84
CA LYS A 127 -3.41 -14.73 25.57
C LYS A 127 -4.01 -16.05 25.11
N LYS A 128 -4.19 -16.25 23.80
CA LYS A 128 -4.72 -17.50 23.25
C LYS A 128 -3.85 -18.71 23.60
N ARG A 129 -2.50 -18.57 23.54
CA ARG A 129 -1.60 -19.64 23.94
C ARG A 129 -1.72 -20.00 25.42
N LYS A 130 -1.87 -19.01 26.29
CA LYS A 130 -2.07 -19.23 27.72
C LYS A 130 -3.37 -20.00 27.99
N GLU A 131 -4.46 -19.57 27.38
CA GLU A 131 -5.78 -20.25 27.48
C GLU A 131 -5.71 -21.70 26.96
N GLN A 132 -5.01 -21.97 25.87
CA GLN A 132 -4.80 -23.33 25.36
C GLN A 132 -3.97 -24.19 26.30
N LEU A 133 -2.95 -23.63 26.92
CA LEU A 133 -2.11 -24.33 27.89
C LEU A 133 -2.91 -24.68 29.15
N GLU A 134 -3.66 -23.76 29.71
CA GLU A 134 -4.54 -23.97 30.85
C GLU A 134 -5.55 -25.08 30.57
N PHE A 135 -6.24 -25.02 29.42
CA PHE A 135 -7.14 -26.07 28.99
C PHE A 135 -6.48 -27.44 28.90
N THR A 136 -5.26 -27.50 28.37
CA THR A 136 -4.51 -28.76 28.24
C THR A 136 -4.14 -29.32 29.61
N ILE A 137 -3.69 -28.48 30.54
CA ILE A 137 -3.35 -28.88 31.91
C ILE A 137 -4.58 -29.42 32.63
N ASP A 138 -5.71 -28.75 32.52
CA ASP A 138 -6.94 -29.20 33.17
C ASP A 138 -7.42 -30.56 32.62
N LYS A 139 -7.28 -30.77 31.33
CA LYS A 139 -7.55 -32.07 30.71
C LYS A 139 -6.64 -33.19 31.21
N PHE A 140 -5.35 -32.93 31.43
CA PHE A 140 -4.44 -33.93 32.02
C PHE A 140 -4.82 -34.24 33.46
N LYS A 141 -5.20 -33.28 34.28
CA LYS A 141 -5.66 -33.50 35.65
C LYS A 141 -6.93 -34.38 35.71
N GLU A 142 -7.92 -34.08 34.82
CA GLU A 142 -9.14 -34.89 34.70
C GLU A 142 -8.84 -36.37 34.36
N LEU A 143 -7.80 -36.63 33.58
CA LEU A 143 -7.40 -38.00 33.23
C LEU A 143 -6.70 -38.70 34.41
N GLU A 144 -5.87 -38.02 35.17
CA GLU A 144 -5.20 -38.57 36.37
C GLU A 144 -6.17 -38.87 37.52
N GLU A 145 -7.28 -38.14 37.64
CA GLU A 145 -8.30 -38.38 38.69
C GLU A 145 -9.25 -39.55 38.33
N ASN A 146 -9.25 -40.04 37.09
CA ASN A 146 -10.15 -41.09 36.63
C ASN A 146 -9.45 -42.45 36.45
N ASP A 147 -8.12 -42.53 36.75
CA ASP A 147 -7.34 -43.79 36.82
C ASP A 147 -7.16 -44.21 38.28
#